data_1a8c2521a4c28428d8863b78734919eb
#
_entry.id   1a8c2521a4c28428d8863b78734919eb
#
_cell.length_a   1.000
_cell.length_b   1.000
_cell.length_c   1.000
_cell.angle_alpha   90.00
_cell.angle_beta   90.00
_cell.angle_gamma   90.00
#
_symmetry.space_group_name_H-M   'P 1'
#
loop_
_entity.id
_entity.type
_entity.pdbx_description
1 polymer ?
#
loop_
_entity_poly.entity_id
_entity_poly.type
_entity_poly.pdbx_seq_one_letter_code
_entity_poly.pdbx_strand_id
1 'polypeptide(L)'
;AMKNSLVFSDAGQFNQGVVAVVFSGTDLHVDAHTYLGWRPLSRSMRITQVDGLRVQRVDDQPAFEVYRRYLNLPADDQFFINALEFPFLLERDGQLLARVPIAVDEQGALQFVADIHEGEHFRIGYGDIDLVAEDAKQLHAAMVGFCPQVIFLYTCGCRRFLMQEDVDLETQPFEAIAPTFGFYTYGEFFGSSSLSLLNSTMVAVGLREGNKVQPEPLPSAHSPAAAPDERDPYANKHARVVSKLLRFIDVVTSELEASMQEVTTLSITDRLTQLANRIRLDRVLDEQIELANRYGTPFSVILLDVDHFKQVNDTHGHLVGDDLLVRLARVLIANTRSVDIVGRWGGEEFLIITPNTDVNEAAIVAEKLRVALAGAEFPVVGYKTGSFGVAGYVADDNLTKIISRADAALYAAKKAGRNRVEIG
;
A
#
# COMPACT_ATOMS: atom_id res chain seq x y z
N ALA A 1 -14.20 -31.15 8.34
CA ALA A 1 -15.58 -31.31 7.91
C ALA A 1 -15.75 -31.47 6.39
N MET A 2 -14.75 -31.21 5.56
CA MET A 2 -14.84 -31.30 4.09
C MET A 2 -14.29 -32.63 3.52
N LYS A 3 -14.47 -33.74 4.21
CA LYS A 3 -13.85 -35.03 3.80
C LYS A 3 -14.69 -35.86 2.82
N ASN A 4 -15.99 -35.60 2.71
CA ASN A 4 -16.89 -36.36 1.84
C ASN A 4 -17.85 -35.41 1.13
N SER A 5 -17.77 -35.31 -0.19
CA SER A 5 -18.80 -34.69 -1.02
C SER A 5 -19.77 -35.78 -1.54
N LEU A 6 -21.04 -35.42 -1.66
CA LEU A 6 -22.09 -36.27 -2.18
C LEU A 6 -22.74 -35.60 -3.37
N VAL A 7 -22.99 -36.38 -4.40
CA VAL A 7 -23.79 -35.97 -5.56
C VAL A 7 -25.06 -36.82 -5.54
N PHE A 8 -26.24 -36.22 -5.76
CA PHE A 8 -27.51 -36.94 -5.77
C PHE A 8 -28.22 -36.79 -7.10
N SER A 9 -28.90 -37.83 -7.47
CA SER A 9 -29.90 -37.88 -8.54
C SER A 9 -31.06 -38.76 -8.12
N ASP A 10 -32.04 -38.88 -8.95
CA ASP A 10 -33.13 -39.85 -8.77
C ASP A 10 -32.63 -41.31 -8.64
N ALA A 11 -31.43 -41.59 -9.16
CA ALA A 11 -30.79 -42.91 -9.03
C ALA A 11 -30.10 -43.12 -7.67
N GLY A 12 -30.02 -42.13 -6.79
CA GLY A 12 -29.43 -42.23 -5.45
C GLY A 12 -28.33 -41.25 -5.16
N GLN A 13 -27.48 -41.59 -4.16
CA GLN A 13 -26.36 -40.77 -3.71
C GLN A 13 -25.03 -41.42 -4.16
N PHE A 14 -24.08 -40.59 -4.60
CA PHE A 14 -22.78 -41.01 -5.12
C PHE A 14 -21.66 -40.20 -4.48
N ASN A 15 -20.57 -40.86 -4.13
CA ASN A 15 -19.37 -40.22 -3.57
C ASN A 15 -18.47 -39.59 -4.66
N GLN A 16 -18.63 -40.02 -5.91
CA GLN A 16 -17.92 -39.52 -7.08
C GLN A 16 -18.87 -39.50 -8.27
N GLY A 17 -18.88 -38.39 -8.99
CA GLY A 17 -19.71 -38.21 -10.18
C GLY A 17 -20.06 -36.77 -10.45
N VAL A 18 -20.74 -36.56 -11.56
CA VAL A 18 -21.30 -35.28 -11.97
C VAL A 18 -22.77 -35.48 -12.27
N VAL A 19 -23.63 -34.61 -11.74
CA VAL A 19 -25.03 -34.51 -12.14
C VAL A 19 -25.18 -33.21 -12.88
N ALA A 20 -25.81 -33.25 -14.05
CA ALA A 20 -26.12 -32.08 -14.87
C ALA A 20 -27.63 -31.97 -15.08
N VAL A 21 -28.16 -30.78 -14.90
CA VAL A 21 -29.53 -30.43 -15.31
C VAL A 21 -29.42 -29.51 -16.50
N VAL A 22 -30.04 -29.89 -17.61
CA VAL A 22 -30.02 -29.11 -18.84
C VAL A 22 -31.42 -28.56 -19.11
N PHE A 23 -31.53 -27.26 -19.21
CA PHE A 23 -32.75 -26.58 -19.66
C PHE A 23 -32.62 -26.26 -21.15
N SER A 24 -33.61 -26.62 -21.93
CA SER A 24 -33.62 -26.36 -23.37
C SER A 24 -35.03 -26.01 -23.83
N GLY A 25 -35.13 -25.07 -24.76
CA GLY A 25 -36.40 -24.63 -25.35
C GLY A 25 -36.14 -23.62 -26.45
N THR A 26 -37.08 -23.52 -27.42
CA THR A 26 -36.96 -22.58 -28.54
C THR A 26 -37.21 -21.14 -28.13
N ASP A 27 -37.84 -20.92 -26.98
CA ASP A 27 -38.23 -19.60 -26.44
C ASP A 27 -37.74 -19.43 -24.99
N LEU A 28 -36.71 -20.19 -24.61
CA LEU A 28 -36.09 -20.13 -23.29
C LEU A 28 -35.09 -18.95 -23.25
N HIS A 29 -35.32 -18.06 -22.33
CA HIS A 29 -34.44 -16.94 -22.00
C HIS A 29 -33.75 -17.21 -20.65
N VAL A 30 -32.46 -16.93 -20.60
CA VAL A 30 -31.62 -17.12 -19.39
C VAL A 30 -30.94 -15.79 -19.08
N ASP A 31 -31.02 -15.37 -17.83
CA ASP A 31 -30.27 -14.24 -17.30
C ASP A 31 -29.50 -14.70 -16.07
N ALA A 32 -28.18 -14.59 -16.12
CA ALA A 32 -27.32 -15.14 -15.10
C ALA A 32 -26.29 -14.10 -14.62
N HIS A 33 -26.20 -13.93 -13.33
CA HIS A 33 -25.33 -12.96 -12.69
C HIS A 33 -24.56 -13.57 -11.54
N THR A 34 -23.45 -12.92 -11.20
CA THR A 34 -22.65 -13.26 -10.02
C THR A 34 -22.16 -12.00 -9.35
N TYR A 35 -21.97 -12.06 -8.03
CA TYR A 35 -21.34 -10.99 -7.27
C TYR A 35 -20.51 -11.54 -6.12
N LEU A 36 -19.54 -10.72 -5.68
CA LEU A 36 -18.50 -11.15 -4.77
C LEU A 36 -18.69 -10.60 -3.34
N GLY A 37 -19.01 -9.32 -3.16
CA GLY A 37 -19.24 -8.70 -1.84
C GLY A 37 -17.99 -8.60 -0.96
N TRP A 38 -16.80 -8.48 -1.55
CA TRP A 38 -15.52 -8.40 -0.84
C TRP A 38 -14.80 -7.11 -1.16
N ARG A 39 -14.22 -6.47 -0.14
CA ARG A 39 -13.40 -5.26 -0.28
C ARG A 39 -11.92 -5.60 -0.10
N PRO A 40 -11.03 -5.06 -0.95
CA PRO A 40 -9.60 -5.17 -0.73
C PRO A 40 -9.16 -4.27 0.44
N LEU A 41 -8.33 -4.80 1.34
CA LEU A 41 -7.80 -4.11 2.51
C LEU A 41 -6.31 -3.79 2.39
N SER A 42 -5.50 -4.76 1.94
CA SER A 42 -4.04 -4.61 1.92
C SER A 42 -3.52 -3.89 0.68
N ARG A 43 -2.23 -3.53 0.69
CA ARG A 43 -1.49 -3.29 -0.54
C ARG A 43 -1.51 -4.52 -1.45
N SER A 44 -1.18 -4.31 -2.73
CA SER A 44 -0.95 -5.42 -3.65
C SER A 44 0.33 -6.17 -3.26
N MET A 45 0.25 -7.51 -3.21
CA MET A 45 1.35 -8.43 -2.93
C MET A 45 1.47 -9.42 -4.06
N ARG A 46 2.67 -9.92 -4.34
CA ARG A 46 2.94 -10.85 -5.43
C ARG A 46 3.12 -12.26 -4.92
N ILE A 47 2.48 -13.22 -5.57
CA ILE A 47 2.70 -14.65 -5.36
C ILE A 47 4.00 -15.04 -6.08
N THR A 48 5.01 -15.45 -5.33
CA THR A 48 6.36 -15.67 -5.87
C THR A 48 6.73 -17.15 -6.00
N GLN A 49 5.97 -18.05 -5.38
CA GLN A 49 6.18 -19.49 -5.54
C GLN A 49 4.90 -20.29 -5.26
N VAL A 50 4.55 -21.20 -6.19
CA VAL A 50 3.37 -22.06 -6.10
C VAL A 50 3.75 -23.52 -6.43
N ASP A 51 3.13 -24.48 -5.74
CA ASP A 51 3.19 -25.90 -6.04
C ASP A 51 1.75 -26.48 -6.04
N GLY A 52 1.19 -26.67 -7.23
CA GLY A 52 -0.20 -27.07 -7.41
C GLY A 52 -1.17 -26.04 -6.83
N LEU A 53 -1.91 -26.42 -5.78
CA LEU A 53 -2.82 -25.53 -5.04
C LEU A 53 -2.20 -24.98 -3.75
N ARG A 54 -0.89 -25.05 -3.61
CA ARG A 54 -0.16 -24.60 -2.43
C ARG A 54 0.68 -23.37 -2.78
N VAL A 55 0.37 -22.24 -2.16
CA VAL A 55 1.20 -21.03 -2.24
C VAL A 55 2.29 -21.13 -1.18
N GLN A 56 3.53 -21.26 -1.63
CA GLN A 56 4.68 -21.40 -0.75
C GLN A 56 5.22 -20.03 -0.32
N ARG A 57 5.28 -19.07 -1.25
CA ARG A 57 5.86 -17.75 -0.97
C ARG A 57 5.04 -16.59 -1.57
N VAL A 58 5.04 -15.50 -0.82
CA VAL A 58 4.48 -14.20 -1.20
C VAL A 58 5.53 -13.13 -0.93
N ASP A 59 5.85 -12.28 -1.91
CA ASP A 59 6.93 -11.28 -1.82
C ASP A 59 8.23 -11.91 -1.26
N ASP A 60 8.57 -13.15 -1.72
CA ASP A 60 9.71 -13.96 -1.30
C ASP A 60 9.76 -14.37 0.19
N GLN A 61 8.65 -14.18 0.92
CA GLN A 61 8.48 -14.67 2.30
C GLN A 61 7.52 -15.89 2.33
N PRO A 62 7.57 -16.74 3.37
CA PRO A 62 6.56 -17.79 3.54
C PRO A 62 5.14 -17.21 3.47
N ALA A 63 4.25 -17.85 2.71
CA ALA A 63 2.93 -17.28 2.42
C ALA A 63 2.07 -17.02 3.67
N PHE A 64 2.24 -17.83 4.72
CA PHE A 64 1.53 -17.65 5.99
C PHE A 64 1.90 -16.35 6.72
N GLU A 65 3.08 -15.77 6.47
CA GLU A 65 3.50 -14.50 7.06
C GLU A 65 2.52 -13.37 6.77
N VAL A 66 1.80 -13.44 5.65
CA VAL A 66 0.73 -12.49 5.31
C VAL A 66 -0.34 -12.46 6.40
N TYR A 67 -0.87 -13.63 6.79
CA TYR A 67 -1.89 -13.73 7.83
C TYR A 67 -1.35 -13.45 9.22
N ARG A 68 -0.13 -13.89 9.51
CA ARG A 68 0.53 -13.61 10.78
C ARG A 68 0.77 -12.11 10.97
N ARG A 69 1.29 -11.44 9.95
CA ARG A 69 1.62 -10.02 9.98
C ARG A 69 0.39 -9.14 10.13
N TYR A 70 -0.56 -9.27 9.19
CA TYR A 70 -1.70 -8.35 9.09
C TYR A 70 -2.83 -8.66 10.07
N LEU A 71 -3.04 -9.91 10.43
CA LEU A 71 -4.20 -10.35 11.19
C LEU A 71 -3.84 -11.08 12.49
N ASN A 72 -2.55 -11.31 12.75
CA ASN A 72 -2.04 -12.06 13.91
C ASN A 72 -2.72 -13.43 14.08
N LEU A 73 -2.95 -14.14 12.95
CA LEU A 73 -3.54 -15.48 13.00
C LEU A 73 -2.51 -16.52 13.38
N PRO A 74 -2.86 -17.49 14.26
CA PRO A 74 -2.02 -18.65 14.53
C PRO A 74 -2.16 -19.70 13.42
N ALA A 75 -1.12 -20.53 13.25
CA ALA A 75 -1.13 -21.70 12.37
C ALA A 75 -1.66 -22.92 13.16
N ASP A 76 -2.95 -22.94 13.45
CA ASP A 76 -3.61 -23.98 14.24
C ASP A 76 -4.85 -24.55 13.53
N ASP A 77 -5.55 -25.47 14.18
CA ASP A 77 -6.75 -26.11 13.65
C ASP A 77 -7.91 -25.12 13.41
N GLN A 78 -7.83 -23.91 13.97
CA GLN A 78 -8.81 -22.83 13.76
C GLN A 78 -8.43 -21.90 12.60
N PHE A 79 -7.27 -22.09 11.97
CA PHE A 79 -6.77 -21.20 10.92
C PHE A 79 -7.81 -20.99 9.82
N PHE A 80 -8.42 -22.06 9.29
CA PHE A 80 -9.44 -21.95 8.24
C PHE A 80 -10.60 -21.03 8.65
N ILE A 81 -11.15 -21.23 9.83
CA ILE A 81 -12.28 -20.44 10.34
C ILE A 81 -11.88 -18.96 10.48
N ASN A 82 -10.66 -18.73 10.93
CA ASN A 82 -10.14 -17.39 11.14
C ASN A 82 -9.74 -16.67 9.84
N ALA A 83 -9.32 -17.41 8.82
CA ALA A 83 -8.92 -16.87 7.52
C ALA A 83 -10.10 -16.70 6.56
N LEU A 84 -11.23 -17.36 6.81
CA LEU A 84 -12.41 -17.39 5.95
C LEU A 84 -12.96 -16.00 5.62
N GLU A 85 -12.85 -15.05 6.56
CA GLU A 85 -13.31 -13.68 6.44
C GLU A 85 -12.31 -12.78 5.68
N PHE A 86 -11.10 -13.30 5.39
CA PHE A 86 -9.99 -12.56 4.82
C PHE A 86 -9.33 -13.32 3.66
N PRO A 87 -10.05 -13.53 2.54
CA PRO A 87 -9.49 -14.24 1.38
C PRO A 87 -8.39 -13.42 0.68
N PHE A 88 -7.62 -14.09 -0.17
CA PHE A 88 -6.86 -13.42 -1.21
C PHE A 88 -7.80 -12.99 -2.32
N LEU A 89 -7.79 -11.71 -2.68
CA LEU A 89 -8.53 -11.15 -3.80
C LEU A 89 -7.56 -10.97 -4.98
N LEU A 90 -7.82 -11.71 -6.05
CA LEU A 90 -7.08 -11.72 -7.31
C LEU A 90 -7.91 -11.04 -8.38
N GLU A 91 -7.27 -10.46 -9.37
CA GLU A 91 -7.94 -9.92 -10.55
C GLU A 91 -7.47 -10.69 -11.80
N ARG A 92 -8.42 -11.30 -12.52
CA ARG A 92 -8.20 -11.99 -13.79
C ARG A 92 -9.20 -11.50 -14.80
N ASP A 93 -8.74 -11.09 -15.96
CA ASP A 93 -9.59 -10.61 -17.08
C ASP A 93 -10.62 -9.54 -16.66
N GLY A 94 -10.25 -8.67 -15.72
CA GLY A 94 -11.13 -7.64 -15.16
C GLY A 94 -12.17 -8.16 -14.16
N GLN A 95 -12.11 -9.45 -13.79
CA GLN A 95 -12.98 -10.06 -12.79
C GLN A 95 -12.21 -10.26 -11.46
N LEU A 96 -12.82 -9.80 -10.37
CA LEU A 96 -12.29 -10.03 -9.03
C LEU A 96 -12.67 -11.44 -8.56
N LEU A 97 -11.67 -12.21 -8.11
CA LEU A 97 -11.80 -13.58 -7.63
C LEU A 97 -11.33 -13.67 -6.18
N ALA A 98 -12.10 -14.33 -5.34
CA ALA A 98 -11.67 -14.66 -3.98
C ALA A 98 -11.03 -16.04 -3.93
N ARG A 99 -9.97 -16.19 -3.12
CA ARG A 99 -9.30 -17.45 -2.84
C ARG A 99 -9.10 -17.60 -1.33
N VAL A 100 -9.81 -18.54 -0.74
CA VAL A 100 -9.76 -18.79 0.70
C VAL A 100 -8.75 -19.90 0.97
N PRO A 101 -7.73 -19.67 1.82
CA PRO A 101 -6.83 -20.74 2.25
C PRO A 101 -7.54 -21.62 3.28
N ILE A 102 -7.31 -22.94 3.18
CA ILE A 102 -7.97 -23.93 4.03
C ILE A 102 -7.04 -24.55 5.08
N ALA A 103 -5.74 -24.44 4.89
CA ALA A 103 -4.75 -24.97 5.81
C ALA A 103 -3.40 -24.27 5.62
N VAL A 104 -2.56 -24.40 6.64
CA VAL A 104 -1.16 -24.00 6.63
C VAL A 104 -0.31 -25.20 6.96
N ASP A 105 0.82 -25.39 6.28
CA ASP A 105 1.75 -26.48 6.58
C ASP A 105 2.92 -26.02 7.49
N GLU A 106 3.78 -26.98 7.87
CA GLU A 106 4.91 -26.72 8.77
C GLU A 106 5.96 -25.74 8.20
N GLN A 107 6.01 -25.58 6.87
CA GLN A 107 6.89 -24.62 6.18
C GLN A 107 6.24 -23.24 5.99
N GLY A 108 5.00 -23.07 6.40
CA GLY A 108 4.25 -21.82 6.23
C GLY A 108 3.66 -21.63 4.83
N ALA A 109 3.50 -22.72 4.06
CA ALA A 109 2.76 -22.65 2.80
C ALA A 109 1.25 -22.74 3.07
N LEU A 110 0.48 -22.00 2.27
CA LEU A 110 -0.98 -21.96 2.35
C LEU A 110 -1.60 -22.88 1.32
N GLN A 111 -2.49 -23.80 1.76
CA GLN A 111 -3.26 -24.67 0.88
C GLN A 111 -4.56 -24.00 0.49
N PHE A 112 -4.86 -23.99 -0.82
CA PHE A 112 -6.12 -23.47 -1.38
C PHE A 112 -6.98 -24.60 -1.97
N VAL A 113 -8.27 -24.29 -2.22
CA VAL A 113 -9.22 -25.22 -2.89
C VAL A 113 -9.40 -24.88 -4.37
N ALA A 114 -8.97 -23.69 -4.79
CA ALA A 114 -9.09 -23.22 -6.16
C ALA A 114 -7.72 -22.79 -6.69
N ASP A 115 -7.60 -22.68 -8.00
CA ASP A 115 -6.38 -22.36 -8.72
C ASP A 115 -5.82 -20.99 -8.34
N ILE A 116 -4.52 -20.97 -8.21
CA ILE A 116 -3.70 -19.79 -7.93
C ILE A 116 -2.39 -19.95 -8.70
N HIS A 117 -1.88 -18.89 -9.31
CA HIS A 117 -0.70 -18.98 -10.17
C HIS A 117 0.46 -18.13 -9.66
N GLU A 118 1.66 -18.62 -9.91
CA GLU A 118 2.87 -17.85 -9.67
C GLU A 118 2.90 -16.59 -10.54
N GLY A 119 3.34 -15.49 -9.95
CA GLY A 119 3.37 -14.17 -10.60
C GLY A 119 2.09 -13.34 -10.42
N GLU A 120 0.99 -13.95 -10.00
CA GLU A 120 -0.25 -13.21 -9.74
C GLU A 120 -0.09 -12.22 -8.57
N HIS A 121 -0.85 -11.14 -8.66
CA HIS A 121 -0.97 -10.15 -7.59
C HIS A 121 -2.31 -10.31 -6.89
N PHE A 122 -2.29 -10.14 -5.57
CA PHE A 122 -3.49 -10.19 -4.76
C PHE A 122 -3.48 -9.13 -3.66
N ARG A 123 -4.62 -8.92 -3.06
CA ARG A 123 -4.82 -8.16 -1.81
C ARG A 123 -5.56 -9.02 -0.80
N ILE A 124 -5.31 -8.81 0.48
CA ILE A 124 -6.19 -9.40 1.51
C ILE A 124 -7.54 -8.72 1.36
N GLY A 125 -8.61 -9.50 1.27
CA GLY A 125 -9.97 -9.02 1.25
C GLY A 125 -10.63 -9.07 2.63
N TYR A 126 -11.76 -8.39 2.72
CA TYR A 126 -12.69 -8.50 3.86
C TYR A 126 -14.12 -8.62 3.33
N GLY A 127 -14.88 -9.57 3.86
CA GLY A 127 -16.30 -9.73 3.54
C GLY A 127 -17.12 -8.64 4.22
N ASP A 128 -17.63 -7.72 3.41
CA ASP A 128 -18.41 -6.57 3.86
C ASP A 128 -19.90 -6.87 3.68
N ILE A 129 -20.62 -7.06 4.79
CA ILE A 129 -22.07 -7.40 4.77
C ILE A 129 -22.89 -6.29 4.11
N ASP A 130 -22.51 -5.02 4.30
CA ASP A 130 -23.21 -3.90 3.66
C ASP A 130 -23.02 -3.92 2.14
N LEU A 131 -21.81 -4.25 1.68
CA LEU A 131 -21.53 -4.42 0.25
C LEU A 131 -22.26 -5.63 -0.32
N VAL A 132 -22.30 -6.74 0.40
CA VAL A 132 -23.10 -7.92 0.02
C VAL A 132 -24.56 -7.55 -0.16
N ALA A 133 -25.12 -6.79 0.77
CA ALA A 133 -26.51 -6.33 0.70
C ALA A 133 -26.76 -5.34 -0.44
N GLU A 134 -25.79 -4.46 -0.73
CA GLU A 134 -25.87 -3.51 -1.87
C GLU A 134 -25.80 -4.24 -3.21
N ASP A 135 -24.85 -5.15 -3.37
CA ASP A 135 -24.71 -5.97 -4.57
C ASP A 135 -25.97 -6.83 -4.79
N ALA A 136 -26.55 -7.40 -3.72
CA ALA A 136 -27.79 -8.16 -3.78
C ALA A 136 -28.95 -7.28 -4.28
N LYS A 137 -29.04 -6.02 -3.86
CA LYS A 137 -30.08 -5.08 -4.36
C LYS A 137 -29.92 -4.76 -5.84
N GLN A 138 -28.67 -4.56 -6.33
CA GLN A 138 -28.41 -4.31 -7.74
C GLN A 138 -28.81 -5.52 -8.60
N LEU A 139 -28.44 -6.72 -8.14
CA LEU A 139 -28.79 -7.95 -8.82
C LEU A 139 -30.31 -8.21 -8.79
N HIS A 140 -30.95 -7.94 -7.65
CA HIS A 140 -32.41 -7.97 -7.55
C HIS A 140 -33.07 -7.06 -8.59
N ALA A 141 -32.61 -5.81 -8.77
CA ALA A 141 -33.14 -4.90 -9.75
C ALA A 141 -33.01 -5.43 -11.20
N ALA A 142 -31.85 -6.07 -11.51
CA ALA A 142 -31.65 -6.71 -12.82
C ALA A 142 -32.66 -7.85 -13.04
N MET A 143 -32.83 -8.73 -12.04
CA MET A 143 -33.75 -9.86 -12.10
C MET A 143 -35.22 -9.41 -12.22
N VAL A 144 -35.64 -8.37 -11.50
CA VAL A 144 -36.97 -7.76 -11.69
C VAL A 144 -37.16 -7.31 -13.13
N GLY A 145 -36.15 -6.65 -13.73
CA GLY A 145 -36.16 -6.23 -15.13
C GLY A 145 -36.20 -7.37 -16.14
N PHE A 146 -35.67 -8.54 -15.79
CA PHE A 146 -35.71 -9.75 -16.61
C PHE A 146 -37.09 -10.43 -16.56
N CYS A 147 -37.81 -10.34 -15.45
CA CYS A 147 -39.11 -11.03 -15.18
C CYS A 147 -38.99 -12.55 -15.25
N PRO A 148 -38.17 -13.20 -14.40
CA PRO A 148 -38.00 -14.65 -14.40
C PRO A 148 -39.24 -15.38 -13.92
N GLN A 149 -39.49 -16.58 -14.41
CA GLN A 149 -40.52 -17.49 -13.91
C GLN A 149 -39.99 -18.39 -12.79
N VAL A 150 -38.66 -18.56 -12.73
CA VAL A 150 -37.93 -19.29 -11.67
C VAL A 150 -36.53 -18.74 -11.54
N ILE A 151 -35.99 -18.75 -10.31
CA ILE A 151 -34.64 -18.33 -10.00
C ILE A 151 -33.91 -19.48 -9.34
N PHE A 152 -32.65 -19.72 -9.76
CA PHE A 152 -31.73 -20.62 -9.10
C PHE A 152 -30.59 -19.81 -8.46
N LEU A 153 -30.34 -20.09 -7.16
CA LEU A 153 -29.25 -19.50 -6.40
C LEU A 153 -28.22 -20.55 -6.02
N TYR A 154 -26.97 -20.33 -6.40
CA TYR A 154 -25.84 -21.16 -6.01
C TYR A 154 -24.88 -20.28 -5.22
N THR A 155 -24.80 -20.54 -3.91
CA THR A 155 -24.08 -19.66 -2.98
C THR A 155 -22.96 -20.44 -2.32
N CYS A 156 -21.76 -19.87 -2.28
CA CYS A 156 -20.63 -20.47 -1.59
C CYS A 156 -20.94 -20.65 -0.10
N GLY A 157 -20.61 -21.81 0.45
CA GLY A 157 -20.73 -22.10 1.88
C GLY A 157 -19.99 -21.11 2.77
N CYS A 158 -18.90 -20.50 2.25
CA CYS A 158 -18.18 -19.42 2.93
C CYS A 158 -19.07 -18.22 3.25
N ARG A 159 -20.02 -17.89 2.37
CA ARG A 159 -20.94 -16.76 2.56
C ARG A 159 -21.94 -17.02 3.68
N ARG A 160 -22.42 -18.26 3.81
CA ARG A 160 -23.24 -18.65 4.95
C ARG A 160 -22.52 -18.44 6.29
N PHE A 161 -21.24 -18.79 6.35
CA PHE A 161 -20.42 -18.54 7.55
C PHE A 161 -20.11 -17.06 7.76
N LEU A 162 -19.99 -16.30 6.66
CA LEU A 162 -19.79 -14.87 6.71
C LEU A 162 -21.04 -14.15 7.27
N MET A 163 -22.22 -14.48 6.76
CA MET A 163 -23.46 -13.75 7.04
C MET A 163 -24.20 -14.27 8.28
N GLN A 164 -24.05 -15.54 8.65
CA GLN A 164 -24.67 -16.15 9.83
C GLN A 164 -26.19 -15.88 9.92
N GLU A 165 -26.59 -15.04 10.89
CA GLU A 165 -28.00 -14.67 11.12
C GLU A 165 -28.55 -13.77 10.00
N ASP A 166 -27.67 -13.06 9.27
CA ASP A 166 -28.02 -12.14 8.20
C ASP A 166 -28.11 -12.82 6.81
N VAL A 167 -27.98 -14.14 6.73
CA VAL A 167 -27.98 -14.89 5.47
C VAL A 167 -29.24 -14.66 4.64
N ASP A 168 -30.35 -14.40 5.27
CA ASP A 168 -31.63 -14.14 4.64
C ASP A 168 -31.65 -12.79 3.89
N LEU A 169 -30.83 -11.83 4.29
CA LEU A 169 -30.69 -10.54 3.59
C LEU A 169 -30.21 -10.73 2.14
N GLU A 170 -29.49 -11.81 1.88
CA GLU A 170 -28.97 -12.12 0.56
C GLU A 170 -29.96 -12.88 -0.32
N THR A 171 -30.80 -13.73 0.23
CA THR A 171 -31.66 -14.66 -0.53
C THR A 171 -33.12 -14.22 -0.62
N GLN A 172 -33.70 -13.65 0.44
CA GLN A 172 -35.10 -13.18 0.50
C GLN A 172 -35.49 -12.22 -0.63
N PRO A 173 -34.65 -11.26 -1.06
CA PRO A 173 -35.03 -10.38 -2.16
C PRO A 173 -35.44 -11.12 -3.43
N PHE A 174 -34.83 -12.27 -3.72
CA PHE A 174 -35.13 -13.06 -4.92
C PHE A 174 -36.44 -13.85 -4.79
N GLU A 175 -36.77 -14.31 -3.60
CA GLU A 175 -38.01 -15.04 -3.32
C GLU A 175 -39.25 -14.16 -3.56
N ALA A 176 -39.12 -12.84 -3.43
CA ALA A 176 -40.17 -11.88 -3.72
C ALA A 176 -40.43 -11.68 -5.23
N ILE A 177 -39.48 -12.11 -6.10
CA ILE A 177 -39.60 -11.95 -7.56
C ILE A 177 -40.27 -13.18 -8.19
N ALA A 178 -39.80 -14.37 -7.89
CA ALA A 178 -40.22 -15.65 -8.46
C ALA A 178 -39.92 -16.82 -7.53
N PRO A 179 -40.49 -18.02 -7.74
CA PRO A 179 -40.06 -19.23 -7.05
C PRO A 179 -38.56 -19.40 -7.13
N THR A 180 -37.92 -19.43 -5.97
CA THR A 180 -36.45 -19.44 -5.85
C THR A 180 -35.99 -20.75 -5.22
N PHE A 181 -35.01 -21.39 -5.84
CA PHE A 181 -34.41 -22.65 -5.42
C PHE A 181 -32.89 -22.53 -5.42
N GLY A 182 -32.22 -23.31 -4.60
CA GLY A 182 -30.77 -23.34 -4.61
C GLY A 182 -30.18 -24.12 -3.48
N PHE A 183 -28.86 -24.04 -3.38
CA PHE A 183 -28.10 -24.71 -2.31
C PHE A 183 -26.72 -24.06 -2.12
N TYR A 184 -26.14 -24.34 -0.97
CA TYR A 184 -24.76 -23.93 -0.67
C TYR A 184 -23.76 -24.88 -1.30
N THR A 185 -22.74 -24.32 -1.95
CA THR A 185 -21.68 -25.03 -2.67
C THR A 185 -20.33 -24.87 -2.02
N TYR A 186 -19.35 -25.64 -2.44
CA TYR A 186 -17.93 -25.46 -2.06
C TYR A 186 -17.14 -24.61 -3.06
N GLY A 187 -17.72 -24.27 -4.18
CA GLY A 187 -17.18 -23.42 -5.24
C GLY A 187 -18.15 -23.43 -6.42
N GLU A 188 -18.22 -22.30 -7.09
CA GLU A 188 -19.17 -22.03 -8.17
C GLU A 188 -18.40 -21.95 -9.48
N PHE A 189 -18.94 -22.56 -10.55
CA PHE A 189 -18.47 -22.36 -11.92
C PHE A 189 -19.44 -21.43 -12.64
N PHE A 190 -18.89 -20.37 -13.25
CA PHE A 190 -19.68 -19.40 -13.98
C PHE A 190 -18.97 -18.99 -15.27
N GLY A 191 -19.75 -18.85 -16.35
CA GLY A 191 -19.27 -18.38 -17.65
C GLY A 191 -20.12 -18.88 -18.79
N SER A 192 -19.96 -18.30 -19.97
CA SER A 192 -20.70 -18.66 -21.20
C SER A 192 -19.81 -19.37 -22.21
N SER A 193 -18.63 -18.82 -22.55
CA SER A 193 -17.67 -19.40 -23.49
C SER A 193 -16.50 -20.08 -22.82
N SER A 194 -16.13 -19.62 -21.62
CA SER A 194 -15.16 -20.24 -20.71
C SER A 194 -15.76 -20.27 -19.32
N LEU A 195 -15.46 -21.31 -18.57
CA LEU A 195 -15.91 -21.46 -17.18
C LEU A 195 -14.78 -21.03 -16.24
N SER A 196 -15.09 -20.09 -15.36
CA SER A 196 -14.21 -19.69 -14.26
C SER A 196 -14.68 -20.33 -12.97
N LEU A 197 -13.76 -20.93 -12.21
CA LEU A 197 -14.03 -21.37 -10.84
C LEU A 197 -14.04 -20.13 -9.94
N LEU A 198 -15.22 -19.83 -9.45
CA LEU A 198 -15.43 -18.79 -8.44
C LEU A 198 -15.33 -19.42 -7.04
N ASN A 199 -15.11 -18.57 -6.06
CA ASN A 199 -15.12 -18.97 -4.66
C ASN A 199 -15.61 -17.79 -3.83
N SER A 200 -16.36 -18.05 -2.76
CA SER A 200 -16.97 -17.03 -1.92
C SER A 200 -17.92 -16.07 -2.65
N THR A 201 -18.60 -16.57 -3.68
CA THR A 201 -19.54 -15.81 -4.52
C THR A 201 -20.97 -16.33 -4.37
N MET A 202 -21.92 -15.57 -4.90
CA MET A 202 -23.27 -16.03 -5.26
C MET A 202 -23.43 -15.99 -6.76
N VAL A 203 -24.04 -17.02 -7.32
CA VAL A 203 -24.53 -17.07 -8.71
C VAL A 203 -26.05 -17.17 -8.69
N ALA A 204 -26.71 -16.22 -9.34
CA ALA A 204 -28.16 -16.20 -9.52
C ALA A 204 -28.50 -16.40 -11.00
N VAL A 205 -29.37 -17.34 -11.29
CA VAL A 205 -29.82 -17.68 -12.65
C VAL A 205 -31.33 -17.56 -12.73
N GLY A 206 -31.82 -16.59 -13.49
CA GLY A 206 -33.22 -16.42 -13.83
C GLY A 206 -33.54 -17.14 -15.13
N LEU A 207 -34.61 -17.93 -15.13
CA LEU A 207 -35.16 -18.57 -16.33
C LEU A 207 -36.56 -18.07 -16.64
N ARG A 208 -36.83 -17.84 -17.92
CA ARG A 208 -38.13 -17.43 -18.43
C ARG A 208 -38.38 -18.07 -19.79
N GLU A 209 -39.59 -18.55 -19.99
CA GLU A 209 -40.09 -19.01 -21.29
C GLU A 209 -41.08 -17.99 -21.84
N GLY A 210 -40.91 -17.64 -23.11
CA GLY A 210 -41.80 -16.69 -23.80
C GLY A 210 -41.58 -15.20 -23.43
N ASN A 211 -42.60 -14.41 -23.64
CA ASN A 211 -42.59 -12.96 -23.44
C ASN A 211 -42.48 -12.59 -21.95
N LYS A 212 -41.98 -11.36 -21.68
CA LYS A 212 -41.94 -10.80 -20.32
C LYS A 212 -43.37 -10.63 -19.78
N VAL A 213 -43.69 -11.35 -18.73
CA VAL A 213 -44.89 -11.18 -17.92
C VAL A 213 -44.46 -10.86 -16.51
N GLN A 214 -44.95 -9.77 -15.94
CA GLN A 214 -44.65 -9.44 -14.54
C GLN A 214 -45.27 -10.52 -13.65
N PRO A 215 -44.49 -11.19 -12.81
CA PRO A 215 -45.03 -12.17 -11.88
C PRO A 215 -45.96 -11.49 -10.84
N GLU A 216 -46.99 -12.18 -10.42
CA GLU A 216 -47.77 -11.74 -9.25
C GLU A 216 -46.87 -11.88 -7.99
N PRO A 217 -46.93 -10.93 -7.05
CA PRO A 217 -46.14 -10.98 -5.83
C PRO A 217 -46.48 -12.26 -5.05
N LEU A 218 -45.46 -13.08 -4.79
CA LEU A 218 -45.60 -14.27 -3.97
C LEU A 218 -45.64 -13.89 -2.47
N PRO A 219 -46.52 -14.53 -1.68
CA PRO A 219 -46.53 -14.32 -0.23
C PRO A 219 -45.20 -14.85 0.35
N SER A 220 -44.46 -14.01 1.08
CA SER A 220 -43.20 -14.40 1.71
C SER A 220 -43.39 -15.51 2.73
N ALA A 221 -42.81 -16.68 2.49
CA ALA A 221 -42.76 -17.76 3.45
C ALA A 221 -41.60 -17.53 4.44
N HIS A 222 -41.89 -16.87 5.56
CA HIS A 222 -40.91 -16.74 6.62
C HIS A 222 -40.77 -18.08 7.35
N SER A 223 -39.62 -18.74 7.23
CA SER A 223 -39.19 -19.74 8.20
C SER A 223 -38.57 -19.00 9.38
N PRO A 224 -38.94 -19.26 10.63
CA PRO A 224 -38.32 -18.64 11.77
C PRO A 224 -36.85 -19.05 11.85
N ALA A 225 -35.97 -18.06 12.01
CA ALA A 225 -34.54 -18.27 12.25
C ALA A 225 -34.36 -19.23 13.45
N ALA A 226 -33.51 -20.24 13.28
CA ALA A 226 -33.15 -21.14 14.38
C ALA A 226 -32.44 -20.33 15.47
N ALA A 227 -32.83 -20.58 16.75
CA ALA A 227 -32.16 -19.94 17.88
C ALA A 227 -30.65 -20.23 17.89
N PRO A 228 -29.79 -19.25 18.26
CA PRO A 228 -28.34 -19.43 18.25
C PRO A 228 -27.93 -20.59 19.19
N ASP A 229 -27.17 -21.54 18.63
CA ASP A 229 -26.56 -22.65 19.40
C ASP A 229 -25.34 -22.09 20.16
N GLU A 230 -25.33 -22.20 21.50
CA GLU A 230 -24.21 -21.79 22.35
C GLU A 230 -22.88 -22.50 22.04
N ARG A 231 -22.91 -23.53 21.20
CA ARG A 231 -21.75 -24.28 20.72
C ARG A 231 -21.26 -23.86 19.33
N ASP A 232 -21.86 -22.82 18.77
CA ASP A 232 -21.46 -22.32 17.46
C ASP A 232 -20.01 -21.77 17.53
N PRO A 233 -19.05 -22.37 16.81
CA PRO A 233 -17.67 -21.87 16.76
C PRO A 233 -17.56 -20.45 16.16
N TYR A 234 -18.64 -19.95 15.60
CA TYR A 234 -18.75 -18.60 15.03
C TYR A 234 -19.37 -17.57 16.02
N ALA A 235 -19.82 -18.00 17.20
CA ALA A 235 -20.27 -17.10 18.24
C ALA A 235 -19.18 -16.05 18.56
N ASN A 236 -19.56 -14.79 18.74
CA ASN A 236 -18.65 -13.65 18.91
C ASN A 236 -17.85 -13.22 17.67
N LYS A 237 -18.34 -13.51 16.46
CA LYS A 237 -17.72 -13.10 15.19
C LYS A 237 -17.35 -11.61 15.17
N HIS A 238 -18.26 -10.71 15.53
CA HIS A 238 -18.04 -9.27 15.51
C HIS A 238 -16.82 -8.84 16.35
N ALA A 239 -16.68 -9.38 17.57
CA ALA A 239 -15.54 -9.06 18.43
C ALA A 239 -14.20 -9.55 17.81
N ARG A 240 -14.21 -10.73 17.21
CA ARG A 240 -13.00 -11.29 16.53
C ARG A 240 -12.63 -10.50 15.29
N VAL A 241 -13.61 -10.13 14.47
CA VAL A 241 -13.39 -9.34 13.25
C VAL A 241 -12.87 -7.96 13.61
N VAL A 242 -13.48 -7.27 14.58
CA VAL A 242 -13.03 -5.95 15.05
C VAL A 242 -11.58 -6.01 15.54
N SER A 243 -11.21 -7.01 16.34
CA SER A 243 -9.83 -7.17 16.80
C SER A 243 -8.84 -7.36 15.66
N LYS A 244 -9.18 -8.16 14.63
CA LYS A 244 -8.35 -8.37 13.45
C LYS A 244 -8.23 -7.11 12.59
N LEU A 245 -9.34 -6.37 12.40
CA LEU A 245 -9.33 -5.12 11.65
C LEU A 245 -8.52 -4.03 12.35
N LEU A 246 -8.59 -3.92 13.68
CA LEU A 246 -7.76 -3.00 14.46
C LEU A 246 -6.27 -3.33 14.25
N ARG A 247 -5.90 -4.62 14.34
CA ARG A 247 -4.52 -5.05 14.06
C ARG A 247 -4.09 -4.73 12.64
N PHE A 248 -4.98 -4.95 11.67
CA PHE A 248 -4.74 -4.62 10.28
C PHE A 248 -4.47 -3.12 10.08
N ILE A 249 -5.28 -2.26 10.70
CA ILE A 249 -5.11 -0.80 10.65
C ILE A 249 -3.74 -0.41 11.22
N ASP A 250 -3.35 -0.95 12.37
CA ASP A 250 -2.05 -0.67 12.99
C ASP A 250 -0.88 -0.99 12.05
N VAL A 251 -0.91 -2.16 11.41
CA VAL A 251 0.15 -2.59 10.49
C VAL A 251 0.20 -1.69 9.25
N VAL A 252 -0.94 -1.42 8.62
CA VAL A 252 -1.00 -0.58 7.41
C VAL A 252 -0.60 0.86 7.71
N THR A 253 -1.01 1.41 8.87
CA THR A 253 -0.60 2.75 9.28
C THR A 253 0.91 2.82 9.49
N SER A 254 1.50 1.82 10.15
CA SER A 254 2.96 1.75 10.34
C SER A 254 3.72 1.61 9.02
N GLU A 255 3.21 0.83 8.06
CA GLU A 255 3.80 0.71 6.71
C GLU A 255 3.73 2.05 5.94
N LEU A 256 2.61 2.76 6.06
CA LEU A 256 2.43 4.06 5.43
C LEU A 256 3.39 5.10 6.02
N GLU A 257 3.50 5.16 7.35
CA GLU A 257 4.42 6.06 8.04
C GLU A 257 5.87 5.81 7.64
N ALA A 258 6.30 4.53 7.59
CA ALA A 258 7.63 4.16 7.13
C ALA A 258 7.89 4.59 5.68
N SER A 259 6.92 4.36 4.79
CA SER A 259 7.01 4.78 3.38
C SER A 259 7.05 6.31 3.23
N MET A 260 6.26 7.04 4.02
CA MET A 260 6.27 8.51 4.02
C MET A 260 7.61 9.05 4.54
N GLN A 261 8.20 8.45 5.58
CA GLN A 261 9.53 8.81 6.07
C GLN A 261 10.60 8.58 5.01
N GLU A 262 10.57 7.45 4.32
CA GLU A 262 11.50 7.16 3.23
C GLU A 262 11.40 8.18 2.11
N VAL A 263 10.18 8.47 1.63
CA VAL A 263 9.93 9.50 0.61
C VAL A 263 10.41 10.86 1.07
N THR A 264 10.15 11.23 2.33
CA THR A 264 10.59 12.50 2.90
C THR A 264 12.11 12.58 2.94
N THR A 265 12.79 11.54 3.42
CA THR A 265 14.26 11.47 3.49
C THR A 265 14.88 11.58 2.10
N LEU A 266 14.36 10.86 1.11
CA LEU A 266 14.81 10.94 -0.29
C LEU A 266 14.56 12.33 -0.91
N SER A 267 13.55 13.04 -0.43
CA SER A 267 13.18 14.37 -0.92
C SER A 267 14.01 15.52 -0.33
N ILE A 268 14.63 15.36 0.85
CA ILE A 268 15.32 16.44 1.58
C ILE A 268 16.83 16.25 1.72
N THR A 269 17.39 15.16 1.24
CA THR A 269 18.84 14.86 1.27
C THR A 269 19.44 14.88 -0.14
N ASP A 270 20.69 15.34 -0.25
CA ASP A 270 21.49 15.19 -1.47
C ASP A 270 22.04 13.75 -1.58
N ARG A 271 21.77 13.11 -2.71
CA ARG A 271 22.11 11.68 -2.92
C ARG A 271 23.60 11.39 -2.86
N LEU A 272 24.44 12.34 -3.31
CA LEU A 272 25.90 12.13 -3.34
C LEU A 272 26.51 12.34 -1.95
N THR A 273 26.22 13.48 -1.34
CA THR A 273 26.91 13.91 -0.10
C THR A 273 26.19 13.50 1.18
N GLN A 274 24.92 13.07 1.07
CA GLN A 274 24.02 12.76 2.20
C GLN A 274 23.75 13.94 3.13
N LEU A 275 24.09 15.17 2.72
CA LEU A 275 23.76 16.41 3.40
C LEU A 275 22.33 16.86 3.07
N ALA A 276 21.88 17.93 3.72
CA ALA A 276 20.65 18.61 3.30
C ALA A 276 20.75 19.00 1.82
N ASN A 277 19.71 18.72 1.03
CA ASN A 277 19.60 19.23 -0.32
C ASN A 277 19.01 20.64 -0.32
N ARG A 278 18.93 21.28 -1.50
CA ARG A 278 18.43 22.62 -1.67
C ARG A 278 17.00 22.80 -1.11
N ILE A 279 16.12 21.83 -1.32
CA ILE A 279 14.73 21.89 -0.82
C ILE A 279 14.69 22.01 0.70
N ARG A 280 15.51 21.23 1.40
CA ARG A 280 15.62 21.32 2.87
C ARG A 280 16.24 22.65 3.31
N LEU A 281 17.29 23.11 2.62
CA LEU A 281 17.95 24.38 2.95
C LEU A 281 17.00 25.57 2.78
N ASP A 282 16.24 25.62 1.68
CA ASP A 282 15.24 26.67 1.45
C ASP A 282 14.20 26.69 2.58
N ARG A 283 13.68 25.53 2.98
CA ARG A 283 12.72 25.41 4.08
C ARG A 283 13.29 25.87 5.43
N VAL A 284 14.52 25.47 5.76
CA VAL A 284 15.17 25.90 7.00
C VAL A 284 15.43 27.40 7.01
N LEU A 285 15.80 27.97 5.87
CA LEU A 285 15.97 29.43 5.75
C LEU A 285 14.68 30.18 6.02
N ASP A 286 13.56 29.73 5.44
CA ASP A 286 12.25 30.33 5.69
C ASP A 286 11.87 30.25 7.19
N GLU A 287 12.10 29.08 7.83
CA GLU A 287 11.89 28.89 9.27
C GLU A 287 12.77 29.86 10.11
N GLN A 288 14.06 30.04 9.76
CA GLN A 288 14.95 30.95 10.47
C GLN A 288 14.55 32.44 10.27
N ILE A 289 14.10 32.83 9.08
CA ILE A 289 13.58 34.17 8.80
C ILE A 289 12.33 34.45 9.67
N GLU A 290 11.41 33.48 9.77
CA GLU A 290 10.23 33.62 10.62
C GLU A 290 10.59 33.76 12.11
N LEU A 291 11.54 32.97 12.61
CA LEU A 291 12.04 33.06 13.97
C LEU A 291 12.74 34.41 14.26
N ALA A 292 13.56 34.85 13.33
CA ALA A 292 14.26 36.15 13.44
C ALA A 292 13.26 37.34 13.47
N ASN A 293 12.25 37.32 12.60
CA ASN A 293 11.20 38.31 12.56
C ASN A 293 10.38 38.35 13.85
N ARG A 294 10.07 37.17 14.43
CA ARG A 294 9.20 37.06 15.61
C ARG A 294 9.90 37.33 16.92
N TYR A 295 11.14 36.85 17.05
CA TYR A 295 11.85 36.83 18.33
C TYR A 295 13.13 37.67 18.33
N GLY A 296 13.54 38.24 17.18
CA GLY A 296 14.79 39.00 17.06
C GLY A 296 16.04 38.11 17.19
N THR A 297 15.93 36.79 16.98
CA THR A 297 17.06 35.88 17.07
C THR A 297 17.96 36.04 15.84
N PRO A 298 19.28 36.31 16.00
CA PRO A 298 20.16 36.40 14.85
C PRO A 298 20.38 35.05 14.20
N PHE A 299 20.52 35.02 12.89
CA PHE A 299 21.11 33.88 12.19
C PHE A 299 21.94 34.36 11.01
N SER A 300 22.84 33.51 10.55
CA SER A 300 23.70 33.84 9.41
C SER A 300 23.79 32.67 8.45
N VAL A 301 24.19 32.93 7.23
CA VAL A 301 24.45 31.93 6.19
C VAL A 301 25.90 32.05 5.72
N ILE A 302 26.48 30.89 5.41
CA ILE A 302 27.82 30.78 4.86
C ILE A 302 27.71 29.99 3.54
N LEU A 303 28.00 30.64 2.43
CA LEU A 303 28.04 30.00 1.12
C LEU A 303 29.49 29.65 0.79
N LEU A 304 29.75 28.40 0.46
CA LEU A 304 31.05 27.83 0.12
C LEU A 304 31.05 27.34 -1.32
N ASP A 305 32.13 27.62 -2.04
CA ASP A 305 32.39 27.03 -3.36
C ASP A 305 33.84 26.46 -3.37
N VAL A 306 33.97 25.25 -3.96
CA VAL A 306 35.27 24.55 -4.03
C VAL A 306 36.14 25.17 -5.10
N ASP A 307 37.27 25.73 -4.70
CA ASP A 307 38.18 26.40 -5.64
C ASP A 307 38.70 25.43 -6.72
N HIS A 308 38.55 25.84 -7.98
CA HIS A 308 39.04 25.09 -9.14
C HIS A 308 38.43 23.70 -9.30
N PHE A 309 37.21 23.45 -8.82
CA PHE A 309 36.58 22.13 -8.89
C PHE A 309 36.41 21.65 -10.35
N LYS A 310 36.06 22.52 -11.28
CA LYS A 310 35.99 22.18 -12.69
C LYS A 310 37.31 21.60 -13.20
N GLN A 311 38.45 22.15 -12.79
CA GLN A 311 39.75 21.60 -13.17
C GLN A 311 40.00 20.19 -12.64
N VAL A 312 39.48 19.88 -11.44
CA VAL A 312 39.52 18.51 -10.89
C VAL A 312 38.76 17.55 -11.78
N ASN A 313 37.53 17.90 -12.18
CA ASN A 313 36.71 17.08 -13.09
C ASN A 313 37.38 16.92 -14.46
N ASP A 314 37.90 18.00 -15.03
CA ASP A 314 38.53 17.99 -16.34
C ASP A 314 39.83 17.15 -16.36
N THR A 315 40.57 17.09 -15.23
CA THR A 315 41.84 16.38 -15.12
C THR A 315 41.69 14.93 -14.67
N HIS A 316 40.79 14.66 -13.72
CA HIS A 316 40.69 13.38 -13.04
C HIS A 316 39.36 12.66 -13.25
N GLY A 317 38.40 13.27 -13.96
CA GLY A 317 37.08 12.75 -14.22
C GLY A 317 36.06 13.00 -13.07
N HIS A 318 34.77 12.88 -13.41
CA HIS A 318 33.68 13.18 -12.50
C HIS A 318 33.63 12.29 -11.24
N LEU A 319 34.07 11.03 -11.33
CA LEU A 319 34.09 10.12 -10.18
C LEU A 319 35.05 10.61 -9.07
N VAL A 320 36.18 11.20 -9.45
CA VAL A 320 37.13 11.78 -8.49
C VAL A 320 36.58 13.08 -7.92
N GLY A 321 35.91 13.88 -8.71
CA GLY A 321 35.19 15.05 -8.25
C GLY A 321 34.07 14.71 -7.25
N ASP A 322 33.32 13.67 -7.52
CA ASP A 322 32.28 13.18 -6.60
C ASP A 322 32.85 12.69 -5.27
N ASP A 323 33.96 11.92 -5.27
CA ASP A 323 34.65 11.51 -4.03
C ASP A 323 35.15 12.70 -3.22
N LEU A 324 35.69 13.75 -3.92
CA LEU A 324 36.09 14.99 -3.27
C LEU A 324 34.90 15.66 -2.55
N LEU A 325 33.74 15.79 -3.20
CA LEU A 325 32.54 16.39 -2.60
C LEU A 325 32.03 15.58 -1.40
N VAL A 326 32.05 14.25 -1.46
CA VAL A 326 31.68 13.37 -0.34
C VAL A 326 32.60 13.57 0.85
N ARG A 327 33.91 13.67 0.61
CA ARG A 327 34.88 13.91 1.70
C ARG A 327 34.79 15.32 2.26
N LEU A 328 34.59 16.31 1.40
CA LEU A 328 34.33 17.68 1.83
C LEU A 328 33.11 17.76 2.75
N ALA A 329 32.02 17.10 2.39
CA ALA A 329 30.84 17.04 3.23
C ALA A 329 31.14 16.54 4.65
N ARG A 330 31.98 15.51 4.77
CA ARG A 330 32.43 14.98 6.09
C ARG A 330 33.28 16.01 6.84
N VAL A 331 34.16 16.75 6.17
CA VAL A 331 34.96 17.82 6.78
C VAL A 331 34.06 18.92 7.32
N LEU A 332 33.04 19.31 6.55
CA LEU A 332 32.07 20.34 6.97
C LEU A 332 31.30 19.90 8.22
N ILE A 333 30.72 18.71 8.21
CA ILE A 333 29.98 18.16 9.37
C ILE A 333 30.85 18.04 10.61
N ALA A 334 32.09 17.57 10.47
CA ALA A 334 33.02 17.39 11.62
C ALA A 334 33.42 18.75 12.25
N ASN A 335 33.26 19.85 11.57
CA ASN A 335 33.69 21.19 12.01
C ASN A 335 32.56 22.19 12.29
N THR A 336 31.28 21.75 12.13
CA THR A 336 30.07 22.52 12.48
C THR A 336 29.45 21.99 13.78
N ARG A 337 28.54 22.77 14.38
CA ARG A 337 27.77 22.35 15.56
C ARG A 337 26.59 21.50 15.13
N SER A 338 26.02 20.72 16.04
CA SER A 338 24.83 19.90 15.77
C SER A 338 23.57 20.72 15.42
N VAL A 339 23.53 21.98 15.79
CA VAL A 339 22.45 22.92 15.48
C VAL A 339 22.65 23.64 14.14
N ASP A 340 23.87 23.63 13.59
CA ASP A 340 24.14 24.19 12.28
C ASP A 340 23.65 23.23 11.19
N ILE A 341 23.03 23.78 10.16
CA ILE A 341 22.51 22.99 9.05
C ILE A 341 23.47 23.10 7.87
N VAL A 342 24.06 21.99 7.48
CA VAL A 342 24.99 21.91 6.34
C VAL A 342 24.27 21.23 5.18
N GLY A 343 24.31 21.83 4.00
CA GLY A 343 23.68 21.27 2.82
C GLY A 343 24.45 21.56 1.53
N ARG A 344 24.14 20.78 0.49
CA ARG A 344 24.63 21.01 -0.85
C ARG A 344 23.64 21.93 -1.59
N TRP A 345 24.13 23.12 -1.93
CA TRP A 345 23.32 24.16 -2.59
C TRP A 345 23.15 23.89 -4.08
N GLY A 346 24.21 23.39 -4.74
CA GLY A 346 24.22 22.97 -6.13
C GLY A 346 25.63 22.69 -6.63
N GLY A 347 25.81 21.78 -7.56
CA GLY A 347 27.13 21.48 -8.14
C GLY A 347 28.22 21.26 -7.11
N GLU A 348 29.16 22.23 -7.03
CA GLU A 348 30.27 22.30 -6.10
C GLU A 348 30.05 23.28 -4.94
N GLU A 349 28.82 23.80 -4.79
CA GLU A 349 28.45 24.78 -3.78
C GLU A 349 27.78 24.16 -2.57
N PHE A 350 28.15 24.63 -1.38
CA PHE A 350 27.56 24.22 -0.10
C PHE A 350 27.05 25.45 0.66
N LEU A 351 25.93 25.27 1.34
CA LEU A 351 25.36 26.30 2.21
C LEU A 351 25.33 25.79 3.65
N ILE A 352 25.83 26.59 4.57
CA ILE A 352 25.75 26.36 6.01
C ILE A 352 24.86 27.45 6.61
N ILE A 353 23.82 27.05 7.33
CA ILE A 353 22.93 27.92 8.07
C ILE A 353 23.30 27.81 9.53
N THR A 354 23.61 28.96 10.18
CA THR A 354 24.06 29.03 11.58
C THR A 354 22.99 29.76 12.42
N PRO A 355 22.05 29.04 13.07
CA PRO A 355 21.07 29.63 13.97
C PRO A 355 21.71 30.30 15.19
N ASN A 356 21.06 31.34 15.75
CA ASN A 356 21.51 32.07 16.93
C ASN A 356 22.99 32.56 16.82
N THR A 357 23.40 32.99 15.65
CA THR A 357 24.78 33.31 15.33
C THR A 357 24.78 34.60 14.50
N ASP A 358 25.48 35.67 14.96
CA ASP A 358 25.61 36.88 14.19
C ASP A 358 26.64 36.73 13.05
N VAL A 359 26.75 37.74 12.19
CA VAL A 359 27.63 37.68 11.01
C VAL A 359 29.12 37.57 11.37
N ASN A 360 29.56 38.16 12.47
CA ASN A 360 30.97 38.09 12.89
C ASN A 360 31.30 36.70 13.45
N GLU A 361 30.40 36.14 14.25
CA GLU A 361 30.51 34.79 14.76
C GLU A 361 30.48 33.77 13.62
N ALA A 362 29.60 33.96 12.63
CA ALA A 362 29.53 33.10 11.44
C ALA A 362 30.81 33.20 10.59
N ALA A 363 31.43 34.35 10.52
CA ALA A 363 32.73 34.53 9.85
C ALA A 363 33.85 33.73 10.54
N ILE A 364 33.82 33.65 11.88
CA ILE A 364 34.74 32.77 12.64
C ILE A 364 34.50 31.26 12.29
N VAL A 365 33.23 30.86 12.19
CA VAL A 365 32.88 29.51 11.75
C VAL A 365 33.38 29.26 10.33
N ALA A 366 33.14 30.18 9.41
CA ALA A 366 33.60 30.09 8.02
C ALA A 366 35.12 30.00 7.92
N GLU A 367 35.88 30.74 8.70
CA GLU A 367 37.34 30.69 8.73
C GLU A 367 37.84 29.34 9.30
N LYS A 368 37.19 28.84 10.35
CA LYS A 368 37.48 27.47 10.85
C LYS A 368 37.27 26.41 9.77
N LEU A 369 36.16 26.51 9.02
CA LEU A 369 35.86 25.58 7.92
C LEU A 369 36.89 25.71 6.78
N ARG A 370 37.29 26.95 6.43
CA ARG A 370 38.30 27.21 5.41
C ARG A 370 39.64 26.55 5.79
N VAL A 371 40.10 26.71 7.02
CA VAL A 371 41.36 26.12 7.51
C VAL A 371 41.26 24.59 7.52
N ALA A 372 40.12 24.04 8.00
CA ALA A 372 39.88 22.60 8.03
C ALA A 372 39.89 22.00 6.61
N LEU A 373 39.27 22.65 5.66
CA LEU A 373 39.25 22.26 4.25
C LEU A 373 40.64 22.32 3.62
N ALA A 374 41.35 23.42 3.79
CA ALA A 374 42.72 23.60 3.25
C ALA A 374 43.72 22.64 3.85
N GLY A 375 43.52 22.17 5.09
CA GLY A 375 44.37 21.18 5.78
C GLY A 375 43.97 19.73 5.48
N ALA A 376 42.85 19.48 4.85
CA ALA A 376 42.39 18.13 4.52
C ALA A 376 43.06 17.62 3.25
N GLU A 377 43.59 16.38 3.31
CA GLU A 377 44.15 15.69 2.15
C GLU A 377 43.11 14.85 1.46
N PHE A 378 42.88 15.14 0.19
CA PHE A 378 41.92 14.40 -0.65
C PHE A 378 42.69 13.41 -1.54
N PRO A 379 42.34 12.13 -1.58
CA PRO A 379 42.94 11.15 -2.44
C PRO A 379 42.97 11.61 -3.88
N VAL A 380 44.05 11.32 -4.62
CA VAL A 380 44.28 11.67 -6.02
C VAL A 380 44.50 13.16 -6.27
N VAL A 381 43.73 14.04 -5.62
CA VAL A 381 43.75 15.51 -5.93
C VAL A 381 44.61 16.31 -4.94
N GLY A 382 45.09 15.70 -3.84
CA GLY A 382 45.86 16.39 -2.81
C GLY A 382 45.05 17.41 -2.02
N TYR A 383 45.67 18.52 -1.67
CA TYR A 383 44.99 19.59 -0.91
C TYR A 383 44.17 20.49 -1.82
N LYS A 384 42.99 20.82 -1.36
CA LYS A 384 42.06 21.72 -2.04
C LYS A 384 41.61 22.83 -1.10
N THR A 385 41.24 23.97 -1.69
CA THR A 385 40.73 25.11 -0.94
C THR A 385 39.31 25.43 -1.35
N GLY A 386 38.65 26.27 -0.57
CA GLY A 386 37.32 26.81 -0.88
C GLY A 386 37.27 28.31 -0.58
N SER A 387 36.44 28.98 -1.31
CA SER A 387 36.09 30.41 -1.07
C SER A 387 34.75 30.47 -0.34
N PHE A 388 34.62 31.40 0.60
CA PHE A 388 33.47 31.50 1.49
C PHE A 388 32.89 32.93 1.45
N GLY A 389 31.56 33.01 1.31
CA GLY A 389 30.81 34.27 1.48
C GLY A 389 29.87 34.14 2.67
N VAL A 390 29.89 35.11 3.58
CA VAL A 390 29.09 35.13 4.80
C VAL A 390 28.12 36.29 4.76
N ALA A 391 26.85 36.02 5.12
CA ALA A 391 25.85 37.06 5.30
C ALA A 391 25.02 36.83 6.56
N GLY A 392 24.84 37.85 7.38
CA GLY A 392 23.92 37.82 8.51
C GLY A 392 22.53 38.27 8.09
N TYR A 393 21.51 37.77 8.78
CA TYR A 393 20.14 38.23 8.62
C TYR A 393 20.00 39.71 9.03
N VAL A 394 19.30 40.50 8.21
CA VAL A 394 18.92 41.86 8.47
C VAL A 394 17.40 42.00 8.39
N ALA A 395 16.82 42.85 9.19
CA ALA A 395 15.37 43.07 9.18
C ALA A 395 14.85 43.33 7.75
N ASP A 396 13.70 42.73 7.44
CA ASP A 396 13.07 42.71 6.11
C ASP A 396 13.79 41.88 5.03
N ASP A 397 14.74 41.01 5.42
CA ASP A 397 15.29 40.04 4.50
C ASP A 397 14.26 38.99 4.15
N ASN A 398 14.38 38.49 2.92
CA ASN A 398 13.82 37.23 2.48
C ASN A 398 14.96 36.32 2.01
N LEU A 399 14.66 35.07 1.73
CA LEU A 399 15.60 34.06 1.25
C LEU A 399 16.50 34.63 0.12
N THR A 400 15.92 35.28 -0.88
CA THR A 400 16.64 35.78 -2.03
C THR A 400 17.66 36.86 -1.63
N LYS A 401 17.29 37.78 -0.72
CA LYS A 401 18.18 38.91 -0.32
C LYS A 401 19.38 38.41 0.48
N ILE A 402 19.18 37.54 1.47
CA ILE A 402 20.29 37.04 2.30
C ILE A 402 21.25 36.17 1.47
N ILE A 403 20.73 35.30 0.60
CA ILE A 403 21.55 34.47 -0.30
C ILE A 403 22.31 35.37 -1.29
N SER A 404 21.67 36.40 -1.87
CA SER A 404 22.38 37.32 -2.78
C SER A 404 23.54 38.06 -2.12
N ARG A 405 23.45 38.42 -0.83
CA ARG A 405 24.58 39.00 -0.10
C ARG A 405 25.71 38.00 0.13
N ALA A 406 25.36 36.80 0.52
CA ALA A 406 26.35 35.72 0.66
C ALA A 406 27.05 35.38 -0.67
N ASP A 407 26.31 35.36 -1.78
CA ASP A 407 26.87 35.16 -3.12
C ASP A 407 27.78 36.29 -3.57
N ALA A 408 27.40 37.56 -3.33
CA ALA A 408 28.24 38.70 -3.60
C ALA A 408 29.57 38.66 -2.81
N ALA A 409 29.52 38.25 -1.54
CA ALA A 409 30.71 38.03 -0.71
C ALA A 409 31.57 36.88 -1.23
N LEU A 410 30.96 35.74 -1.59
CA LEU A 410 31.66 34.61 -2.20
C LEU A 410 32.36 35.02 -3.51
N TYR A 411 31.69 35.77 -4.35
CA TYR A 411 32.30 36.32 -5.58
C TYR A 411 33.49 37.26 -5.28
N ALA A 412 33.39 38.10 -4.25
CA ALA A 412 34.49 38.92 -3.81
C ALA A 412 35.68 38.06 -3.34
N ALA A 413 35.42 36.99 -2.56
CA ALA A 413 36.45 36.05 -2.14
C ALA A 413 37.18 35.41 -3.32
N LYS A 414 36.43 34.95 -4.33
CA LYS A 414 37.01 34.40 -5.56
C LYS A 414 37.85 35.39 -6.33
N LYS A 415 37.41 36.65 -6.43
CA LYS A 415 38.19 37.76 -7.10
C LYS A 415 39.44 38.16 -6.35
N ALA A 416 39.38 38.17 -5.02
CA ALA A 416 40.50 38.59 -4.18
C ALA A 416 41.62 37.50 -4.04
N GLY A 417 41.54 36.40 -4.80
CA GLY A 417 42.57 35.37 -4.87
C GLY A 417 42.20 34.02 -4.26
N ARG A 418 40.89 33.80 -3.98
CA ARG A 418 40.35 32.56 -3.43
C ARG A 418 40.85 32.18 -2.04
N ASN A 419 40.48 30.97 -1.55
CA ASN A 419 40.90 30.45 -0.24
C ASN A 419 40.76 31.48 0.89
N ARG A 420 39.61 32.13 1.00
CA ARG A 420 39.31 33.13 2.00
C ARG A 420 37.84 33.27 2.34
N VAL A 421 37.58 33.98 3.40
CA VAL A 421 36.23 34.36 3.85
C VAL A 421 36.04 35.88 3.57
N GLU A 422 34.90 36.24 3.00
CA GLU A 422 34.44 37.59 2.85
C GLU A 422 33.03 37.75 3.43
N ILE A 423 32.72 38.92 3.96
CA ILE A 423 31.42 39.25 4.59
C ILE A 423 30.66 40.21 3.65
N GLY A 424 29.35 39.88 3.43
CA GLY A 424 28.43 40.64 2.57
C GLY A 424 27.43 41.49 3.33
#